data_fc09369e2ba1bbfc71140b4145db4cdc
#
_entry.id   fc09369e2ba1bbfc71140b4145db4cdc
#
_cell.length_a   1.000
_cell.length_b   1.000
_cell.length_c   1.000
_cell.angle_alpha   90.00
_cell.angle_beta   90.00
_cell.angle_gamma   90.00
#
_symmetry.space_group_name_H-M   'P 1'
#
loop_
_entity.id
_entity.type
_entity.pdbx_description
1 polymer ?
#
loop_
_entity_poly.entity_id
_entity_poly.type
_entity_poly.pdbx_seq_one_letter_code
_entity_poly.pdbx_strand_id
1 'polypeptide(L)'
;YVNALEANGVYLQTREQVRKQMTIQELQRGMVSRRITITEQEIDNFLNSEMGREMVAADYFVEDLLIPFSAMDSAEIKQAKQRFAADLISRISEDYPLSVARSAARQGAEFEIAGAELGWRKANQLPSLFADIVKDMEVGAVEGPIEAGNGLHIIQLVDKQGGTEQFVNQTRVRHIMLTPNEIRNEEQTKAEIYSLHQRVLDGEDLATLARQNSDDASSVVGGGDLDWINEGGMPPEMESIIDELEVDELSEPFRSETGWHIARVEGRRLEDLSREFTRNQASNALRNRKFDLERENWLIEIREDAFVEFID
;
A
#
# COMPACT_ATOMS: atom_id res chain seq x y z
N TYR A 1 -7.88 -16.81 27.19
CA TYR A 1 -7.66 -18.13 26.56
C TYR A 1 -6.68 -18.97 27.39
N VAL A 2 -5.47 -18.46 27.73
CA VAL A 2 -4.44 -19.16 28.54
C VAL A 2 -5.02 -19.61 29.89
N ASN A 3 -5.63 -18.71 30.64
CA ASN A 3 -6.24 -19.01 31.95
C ASN A 3 -7.33 -20.11 31.89
N ALA A 4 -8.08 -20.18 30.78
CA ALA A 4 -9.05 -21.22 30.57
C ALA A 4 -8.40 -22.60 30.32
N LEU A 5 -7.28 -22.65 29.61
CA LEU A 5 -6.50 -23.88 29.40
C LEU A 5 -5.84 -24.38 30.68
N GLU A 6 -5.36 -23.47 31.53
CA GLU A 6 -4.78 -23.77 32.84
C GLU A 6 -5.83 -24.33 33.79
N ALA A 7 -7.03 -23.69 33.87
CA ALA A 7 -8.13 -24.13 34.67
C ALA A 7 -8.65 -25.53 34.29
N ASN A 8 -8.56 -25.89 33.01
CA ASN A 8 -8.95 -27.22 32.51
C ASN A 8 -7.81 -28.26 32.56
N GLY A 9 -6.61 -27.88 33.03
CA GLY A 9 -5.47 -28.79 33.17
C GLY A 9 -4.81 -29.23 31.83
N VAL A 10 -5.18 -28.59 30.70
CA VAL A 10 -4.71 -28.97 29.35
C VAL A 10 -3.65 -28.04 28.80
N TYR A 11 -3.23 -27.00 29.55
CA TYR A 11 -2.32 -26.00 29.09
C TYR A 11 -0.97 -26.56 28.60
N LEU A 12 -0.32 -27.42 29.40
CA LEU A 12 0.96 -28.01 29.04
C LEU A 12 0.90 -28.84 27.76
N GLN A 13 -0.15 -29.67 27.63
CA GLN A 13 -0.37 -30.50 26.47
C GLN A 13 -0.60 -29.64 25.20
N THR A 14 -1.46 -28.64 25.32
CA THR A 14 -1.76 -27.71 24.22
C THR A 14 -0.50 -26.93 23.82
N ARG A 15 0.28 -26.45 24.81
CA ARG A 15 1.56 -25.74 24.56
C ARG A 15 2.54 -26.61 23.79
N GLU A 16 2.70 -27.88 24.19
CA GLU A 16 3.61 -28.80 23.51
C GLU A 16 3.13 -29.13 22.08
N GLN A 17 1.84 -29.29 21.87
CA GLN A 17 1.26 -29.47 20.53
C GLN A 17 1.53 -28.26 19.64
N VAL A 18 1.23 -27.05 20.14
CA VAL A 18 1.48 -25.79 19.42
C VAL A 18 2.96 -25.63 19.10
N ARG A 19 3.84 -25.88 20.08
CA ARG A 19 5.30 -25.82 19.88
C ARG A 19 5.75 -26.77 18.77
N LYS A 20 5.29 -28.03 18.82
CA LYS A 20 5.63 -29.03 17.80
C LYS A 20 5.12 -28.61 16.43
N GLN A 21 3.89 -28.13 16.35
CA GLN A 21 3.30 -27.67 15.09
C GLN A 21 4.05 -26.47 14.51
N MET A 22 4.38 -25.46 15.34
CA MET A 22 5.17 -24.30 14.92
C MET A 22 6.58 -24.71 14.45
N THR A 23 7.24 -25.64 15.18
CA THR A 23 8.56 -26.14 14.77
C THR A 23 8.51 -26.83 13.42
N ILE A 24 7.47 -27.66 13.17
CA ILE A 24 7.29 -28.34 11.87
C ILE A 24 7.03 -27.32 10.77
N GLN A 25 6.15 -26.36 11.02
CA GLN A 25 5.85 -25.31 10.03
C GLN A 25 7.08 -24.47 9.69
N GLU A 26 7.86 -24.08 10.70
CA GLU A 26 9.09 -23.29 10.48
C GLU A 26 10.15 -24.08 9.73
N LEU A 27 10.32 -25.36 10.07
CA LEU A 27 11.22 -26.26 9.33
C LEU A 27 10.79 -26.42 7.87
N GLN A 28 9.51 -26.69 7.63
CA GLN A 28 8.94 -26.79 6.28
C GLN A 28 9.18 -25.50 5.50
N ARG A 29 8.84 -24.36 6.11
CA ARG A 29 9.03 -23.04 5.50
C ARG A 29 10.49 -22.79 5.14
N GLY A 30 11.40 -23.03 6.06
CA GLY A 30 12.84 -22.80 5.87
C GLY A 30 13.43 -23.71 4.80
N MET A 31 13.08 -24.98 4.79
CA MET A 31 13.62 -25.97 3.82
C MET A 31 13.06 -25.75 2.42
N VAL A 32 11.75 -25.52 2.30
CA VAL A 32 11.08 -25.31 1.01
C VAL A 32 11.46 -23.98 0.39
N SER A 33 11.46 -22.89 1.18
CA SER A 33 11.77 -21.55 0.65
C SER A 33 13.16 -21.45 0.03
N ARG A 34 14.14 -22.20 0.55
CA ARG A 34 15.51 -22.21 0.00
C ARG A 34 15.62 -22.85 -1.38
N ARG A 35 14.65 -23.70 -1.75
CA ARG A 35 14.60 -24.38 -3.04
C ARG A 35 13.92 -23.54 -4.13
N ILE A 36 13.23 -22.47 -3.74
CA ILE A 36 12.45 -21.64 -4.66
C ILE A 36 13.30 -20.50 -5.19
N THR A 37 13.51 -20.52 -6.49
CA THR A 37 14.08 -19.40 -7.24
C THR A 37 13.03 -18.86 -8.20
N ILE A 38 12.86 -17.55 -8.24
CA ILE A 38 12.02 -16.83 -9.19
C ILE A 38 12.93 -16.01 -10.08
N THR A 39 12.83 -16.25 -11.38
CA THR A 39 13.61 -15.54 -12.39
C THR A 39 12.83 -14.35 -12.95
N GLU A 40 13.53 -13.34 -13.45
CA GLU A 40 12.93 -12.18 -14.14
C GLU A 40 12.05 -12.62 -15.31
N GLN A 41 12.46 -13.63 -16.06
CA GLN A 41 11.68 -14.18 -17.18
C GLN A 41 10.34 -14.79 -16.72
N GLU A 42 10.32 -15.44 -15.56
CA GLU A 42 9.06 -15.97 -14.99
C GLU A 42 8.13 -14.86 -14.56
N ILE A 43 8.67 -13.78 -13.97
CA ILE A 43 7.90 -12.59 -13.63
C ILE A 43 7.28 -11.97 -14.88
N ASP A 44 8.07 -11.76 -15.93
CA ASP A 44 7.58 -11.18 -17.18
C ASP A 44 6.51 -12.08 -17.83
N ASN A 45 6.72 -13.39 -17.88
CA ASN A 45 5.75 -14.32 -18.42
C ASN A 45 4.45 -14.34 -17.61
N PHE A 46 4.56 -14.27 -16.28
CA PHE A 46 3.39 -14.21 -15.40
C PHE A 46 2.59 -12.93 -15.61
N LEU A 47 3.24 -11.76 -15.62
CA LEU A 47 2.58 -10.47 -15.84
C LEU A 47 1.90 -10.38 -17.21
N ASN A 48 2.44 -11.05 -18.23
CA ASN A 48 1.83 -11.13 -19.56
C ASN A 48 0.69 -12.17 -19.66
N SER A 49 0.51 -13.04 -18.67
CA SER A 49 -0.61 -13.98 -18.61
C SER A 49 -1.91 -13.29 -18.22
N GLU A 50 -3.05 -13.95 -18.51
CA GLU A 50 -4.36 -13.48 -18.08
C GLU A 50 -4.44 -13.31 -16.55
N MET A 51 -3.95 -14.33 -15.81
CA MET A 51 -3.91 -14.33 -14.35
C MET A 51 -3.06 -13.17 -13.80
N GLY A 52 -1.89 -12.92 -14.38
CA GLY A 52 -1.02 -11.80 -13.95
C GLY A 52 -1.67 -10.45 -14.20
N ARG A 53 -2.26 -10.25 -15.37
CA ARG A 53 -2.98 -9.01 -15.71
C ARG A 53 -4.17 -8.79 -14.79
N GLU A 54 -4.91 -9.85 -14.46
CA GLU A 54 -6.05 -9.77 -13.56
C GLU A 54 -5.63 -9.49 -12.11
N MET A 55 -4.50 -10.04 -11.67
CA MET A 55 -3.96 -9.81 -10.33
C MET A 55 -3.56 -8.35 -10.12
N VAL A 56 -2.94 -7.72 -11.12
CA VAL A 56 -2.47 -6.33 -11.00
C VAL A 56 -3.51 -5.29 -11.43
N ALA A 57 -4.65 -5.72 -11.96
CA ALA A 57 -5.73 -4.81 -12.32
C ALA A 57 -6.36 -4.17 -11.08
N ALA A 58 -6.64 -2.87 -11.17
CA ALA A 58 -7.36 -2.16 -10.13
C ALA A 58 -8.79 -2.70 -9.95
N ASP A 59 -9.26 -2.65 -8.71
CA ASP A 59 -10.66 -2.81 -8.35
C ASP A 59 -11.27 -1.42 -8.15
N TYR A 60 -12.46 -1.22 -8.68
CA TYR A 60 -13.19 0.05 -8.68
C TYR A 60 -14.49 -0.12 -7.91
N PHE A 61 -14.75 0.78 -6.98
CA PHE A 61 -16.04 0.87 -6.29
C PHE A 61 -16.90 1.89 -7.03
N VAL A 62 -17.91 1.40 -7.78
CA VAL A 62 -18.69 2.23 -8.68
C VAL A 62 -20.15 2.25 -8.26
N GLU A 63 -20.73 3.44 -8.26
CA GLU A 63 -22.16 3.65 -8.16
C GLU A 63 -22.75 4.05 -9.52
N ASP A 64 -23.95 3.56 -9.80
CA ASP A 64 -24.73 3.86 -11.01
C ASP A 64 -26.10 4.43 -10.65
N LEU A 65 -26.48 5.50 -11.35
CA LEU A 65 -27.82 6.04 -11.41
C LEU A 65 -28.32 5.95 -12.85
N LEU A 66 -29.43 5.30 -13.05
CA LEU A 66 -30.06 5.13 -14.35
C LEU A 66 -31.37 5.90 -14.41
N ILE A 67 -31.52 6.70 -15.47
CA ILE A 67 -32.78 7.31 -15.88
C ILE A 67 -33.28 6.50 -17.09
N PRO A 68 -34.23 5.54 -16.92
CA PRO A 68 -34.55 4.59 -17.96
C PRO A 68 -35.32 5.26 -19.12
N PHE A 69 -35.06 4.77 -20.32
CA PHE A 69 -35.88 5.10 -21.49
C PHE A 69 -37.11 4.18 -21.58
N SER A 70 -38.23 4.76 -21.91
CA SER A 70 -39.46 4.02 -22.32
C SER A 70 -39.54 3.91 -23.82
N ALA A 71 -40.16 2.84 -24.30
CA ALA A 71 -40.47 2.69 -25.72
C ALA A 71 -41.45 3.80 -26.26
N MET A 72 -42.13 4.49 -25.32
CA MET A 72 -43.05 5.60 -25.64
C MET A 72 -42.39 6.98 -25.53
N ASP A 73 -41.12 7.08 -25.20
CA ASP A 73 -40.43 8.36 -25.05
C ASP A 73 -40.25 9.04 -26.41
N SER A 74 -40.90 10.21 -26.55
CA SER A 74 -40.64 11.10 -27.68
C SER A 74 -39.25 11.72 -27.61
N ALA A 75 -38.81 12.35 -28.71
CA ALA A 75 -37.53 13.08 -28.72
C ALA A 75 -37.47 14.19 -27.65
N GLU A 76 -38.61 14.87 -27.42
CA GLU A 76 -38.71 15.93 -26.40
C GLU A 76 -38.56 15.36 -24.98
N ILE A 77 -39.16 14.19 -24.71
CA ILE A 77 -39.03 13.49 -23.41
C ILE A 77 -37.58 13.06 -23.19
N LYS A 78 -36.93 12.48 -24.20
CA LYS A 78 -35.52 12.12 -24.10
C LYS A 78 -34.61 13.33 -23.82
N GLN A 79 -34.87 14.45 -24.49
CA GLN A 79 -34.15 15.70 -24.24
C GLN A 79 -34.42 16.26 -22.83
N ALA A 80 -35.65 16.11 -22.31
CA ALA A 80 -35.96 16.49 -20.92
C ALA A 80 -35.20 15.61 -19.92
N LYS A 81 -35.11 14.29 -20.15
CA LYS A 81 -34.31 13.37 -19.35
C LYS A 81 -32.84 13.71 -19.40
N GLN A 82 -32.28 14.11 -20.54
CA GLN A 82 -30.89 14.57 -20.64
C GLN A 82 -30.62 15.83 -19.81
N ARG A 83 -31.53 16.82 -19.86
CA ARG A 83 -31.43 18.04 -19.03
C ARG A 83 -31.52 17.72 -17.54
N PHE A 84 -32.43 16.82 -17.17
CA PHE A 84 -32.58 16.37 -15.79
C PHE A 84 -31.34 15.64 -15.30
N ALA A 85 -30.73 14.77 -16.13
CA ALA A 85 -29.46 14.11 -15.80
C ALA A 85 -28.31 15.11 -15.58
N ALA A 86 -28.20 16.11 -16.46
CA ALA A 86 -27.19 17.17 -16.34
C ALA A 86 -27.38 18.02 -15.05
N ASP A 87 -28.63 18.33 -14.69
CA ASP A 87 -28.97 19.03 -13.46
C ASP A 87 -28.60 18.18 -12.21
N LEU A 88 -28.88 16.88 -12.24
CA LEU A 88 -28.46 15.97 -11.17
C LEU A 88 -26.91 15.95 -11.00
N ILE A 89 -26.17 15.80 -12.09
CA ILE A 89 -24.71 15.80 -12.07
C ILE A 89 -24.17 17.08 -11.42
N SER A 90 -24.75 18.25 -11.78
CA SER A 90 -24.31 19.54 -11.24
C SER A 90 -24.49 19.70 -9.74
N ARG A 91 -25.31 18.87 -9.10
CA ARG A 91 -25.59 18.88 -7.66
C ARG A 91 -24.73 17.89 -6.88
N ILE A 92 -24.10 16.93 -7.57
CA ILE A 92 -23.28 15.93 -6.91
C ILE A 92 -22.01 16.59 -6.44
N SER A 93 -21.67 16.35 -5.17
CA SER A 93 -20.48 16.86 -4.48
C SER A 93 -20.05 15.84 -3.42
N GLU A 94 -18.96 16.11 -2.75
CA GLU A 94 -18.48 15.30 -1.62
C GLU A 94 -19.55 15.17 -0.52
N ASP A 95 -20.26 16.26 -0.19
CA ASP A 95 -21.35 16.28 0.79
C ASP A 95 -22.69 15.71 0.25
N TYR A 96 -22.82 15.57 -1.06
CA TYR A 96 -24.04 15.09 -1.73
C TYR A 96 -23.67 14.07 -2.82
N PRO A 97 -23.20 12.86 -2.45
CA PRO A 97 -22.76 11.84 -3.40
C PRO A 97 -23.92 11.26 -4.21
N LEU A 98 -23.57 10.53 -5.28
CA LEU A 98 -24.56 9.94 -6.22
C LEU A 98 -25.58 9.05 -5.54
N SER A 99 -25.20 8.30 -4.50
CA SER A 99 -26.11 7.46 -3.70
C SER A 99 -27.21 8.26 -3.03
N VAL A 100 -26.87 9.43 -2.48
CA VAL A 100 -27.83 10.36 -1.86
C VAL A 100 -28.71 10.99 -2.93
N ALA A 101 -28.13 11.46 -4.05
CA ALA A 101 -28.86 12.02 -5.19
C ALA A 101 -29.85 11.00 -5.75
N ARG A 102 -29.43 9.74 -5.93
CA ARG A 102 -30.28 8.63 -6.38
C ARG A 102 -31.45 8.37 -5.41
N SER A 103 -31.18 8.37 -4.12
CA SER A 103 -32.19 8.11 -3.08
C SER A 103 -33.21 9.26 -2.99
N ALA A 104 -32.76 10.50 -3.06
CA ALA A 104 -33.63 11.67 -3.05
C ALA A 104 -34.48 11.76 -4.33
N ALA A 105 -33.90 11.51 -5.50
CA ALA A 105 -34.58 11.54 -6.77
C ALA A 105 -35.67 10.47 -6.88
N ARG A 106 -35.48 9.28 -6.30
CA ARG A 106 -36.49 8.21 -6.24
C ARG A 106 -37.77 8.63 -5.50
N GLN A 107 -37.68 9.59 -4.59
CA GLN A 107 -38.80 10.00 -3.74
C GLN A 107 -39.65 11.14 -4.33
N GLY A 108 -39.17 11.87 -5.33
CA GLY A 108 -39.88 13.05 -5.84
C GLY A 108 -39.47 13.53 -7.23
N ALA A 109 -38.76 12.69 -8.01
CA ALA A 109 -38.34 13.08 -9.35
C ALA A 109 -39.47 13.06 -10.37
N GLU A 110 -39.37 13.90 -11.40
CA GLU A 110 -40.22 13.93 -12.57
C GLU A 110 -40.15 12.64 -13.40
N PHE A 111 -38.95 11.99 -13.36
CA PHE A 111 -38.69 10.76 -14.11
C PHE A 111 -38.35 9.59 -13.17
N GLU A 112 -38.62 8.39 -13.64
CA GLU A 112 -38.21 7.17 -12.94
C GLU A 112 -36.70 7.13 -12.79
N ILE A 113 -36.22 6.75 -11.59
CA ILE A 113 -34.80 6.60 -11.24
C ILE A 113 -34.52 5.16 -10.82
N ALA A 114 -33.65 4.53 -11.56
CA ALA A 114 -33.10 3.20 -11.27
C ALA A 114 -31.60 3.27 -10.96
N GLY A 115 -30.89 2.15 -11.12
CA GLY A 115 -29.48 2.04 -10.81
C GLY A 115 -29.21 1.52 -9.40
N ALA A 116 -27.97 1.19 -9.12
CA ALA A 116 -27.53 0.58 -7.88
C ALA A 116 -26.03 0.85 -7.61
N GLU A 117 -25.61 0.56 -6.42
CA GLU A 117 -24.22 0.34 -6.11
C GLU A 117 -23.75 -0.95 -6.79
N LEU A 118 -22.73 -0.84 -7.65
CA LEU A 118 -22.14 -1.98 -8.35
C LEU A 118 -21.12 -2.70 -7.45
N GLY A 119 -20.67 -2.03 -6.37
CA GLY A 119 -19.67 -2.52 -5.46
C GLY A 119 -18.29 -2.62 -6.11
N TRP A 120 -17.36 -3.32 -5.43
CA TRP A 120 -16.02 -3.54 -5.93
C TRP A 120 -16.02 -4.45 -7.15
N ARG A 121 -15.49 -3.96 -8.28
CA ARG A 121 -15.37 -4.68 -9.54
C ARG A 121 -14.09 -4.31 -10.27
N LYS A 122 -13.48 -5.28 -10.94
CA LYS A 122 -12.47 -4.99 -11.96
C LYS A 122 -13.14 -4.38 -13.19
N ALA A 123 -12.38 -3.58 -13.94
CA ALA A 123 -12.93 -2.91 -15.13
C ALA A 123 -13.60 -3.89 -16.11
N ASN A 124 -13.02 -5.08 -16.31
CA ASN A 124 -13.59 -6.13 -17.18
C ASN A 124 -14.87 -6.79 -16.64
N GLN A 125 -15.21 -6.57 -15.37
CA GLN A 125 -16.44 -7.06 -14.71
C GLN A 125 -17.55 -6.00 -14.69
N LEU A 126 -17.22 -4.75 -15.04
CA LEU A 126 -18.19 -3.69 -15.23
C LEU A 126 -18.88 -3.82 -16.60
N PRO A 127 -20.10 -3.27 -16.76
CA PRO A 127 -20.68 -3.11 -18.09
C PRO A 127 -19.68 -2.44 -19.04
N SER A 128 -19.54 -2.95 -20.27
CA SER A 128 -18.57 -2.46 -21.24
C SER A 128 -18.64 -0.94 -21.48
N LEU A 129 -19.83 -0.36 -21.29
CA LEU A 129 -20.06 1.07 -21.37
C LEU A 129 -19.27 1.87 -20.33
N PHE A 130 -19.02 1.30 -19.16
CA PHE A 130 -18.33 1.95 -18.05
C PHE A 130 -16.85 1.57 -17.96
N ALA A 131 -16.50 0.41 -18.47
CA ALA A 131 -15.19 -0.23 -18.25
C ALA A 131 -14.00 0.64 -18.66
N ASP A 132 -14.10 1.39 -19.74
CA ASP A 132 -13.02 2.27 -20.20
C ASP A 132 -13.07 3.64 -19.49
N ILE A 133 -14.27 4.15 -19.23
CA ILE A 133 -14.47 5.45 -18.57
C ILE A 133 -13.88 5.39 -17.14
N VAL A 134 -14.22 4.35 -16.38
CA VAL A 134 -13.84 4.21 -14.96
C VAL A 134 -12.32 4.14 -14.76
N LYS A 135 -11.56 3.64 -15.75
CA LYS A 135 -10.09 3.57 -15.68
C LYS A 135 -9.45 4.96 -15.59
N ASP A 136 -10.06 5.94 -16.28
CA ASP A 136 -9.55 7.29 -16.42
C ASP A 136 -10.14 8.26 -15.39
N MET A 137 -11.10 7.78 -14.55
CA MET A 137 -11.73 8.59 -13.51
C MET A 137 -10.85 8.70 -12.26
N GLU A 138 -10.87 9.88 -11.66
CA GLU A 138 -10.35 10.09 -10.29
C GLU A 138 -11.40 9.66 -9.25
N VAL A 139 -10.93 9.28 -8.05
CA VAL A 139 -11.84 8.96 -6.92
C VAL A 139 -12.68 10.19 -6.58
N GLY A 140 -13.98 9.97 -6.44
CA GLY A 140 -14.99 11.03 -6.25
C GLY A 140 -15.56 11.58 -7.54
N ALA A 141 -14.91 11.39 -8.70
CA ALA A 141 -15.37 11.90 -9.98
C ALA A 141 -16.71 11.28 -10.40
N VAL A 142 -17.50 12.08 -11.13
CA VAL A 142 -18.80 11.70 -11.69
C VAL A 142 -18.78 11.90 -13.19
N GLU A 143 -19.17 10.86 -13.92
CA GLU A 143 -19.24 10.88 -15.38
C GLU A 143 -20.67 10.60 -15.86
N GLY A 144 -21.07 11.33 -16.88
CA GLY A 144 -22.40 11.19 -17.49
C GLY A 144 -22.94 12.52 -18.06
N PRO A 145 -24.16 12.54 -18.59
CA PRO A 145 -25.01 11.35 -18.81
C PRO A 145 -24.49 10.48 -19.97
N ILE A 146 -24.31 9.19 -19.70
CA ILE A 146 -23.87 8.20 -20.67
C ILE A 146 -25.13 7.55 -21.29
N GLU A 147 -25.33 7.72 -22.58
CA GLU A 147 -26.52 7.17 -23.26
C GLU A 147 -26.32 5.68 -23.59
N ALA A 148 -27.26 4.86 -23.16
CA ALA A 148 -27.34 3.45 -23.46
C ALA A 148 -28.75 3.10 -24.01
N GLY A 149 -28.91 1.89 -24.53
CA GLY A 149 -30.20 1.44 -25.07
C GLY A 149 -31.33 1.40 -24.03
N ASN A 150 -31.00 1.28 -22.74
CA ASN A 150 -31.97 1.23 -21.63
C ASN A 150 -32.19 2.60 -20.95
N GLY A 151 -31.38 3.63 -21.25
CA GLY A 151 -31.53 4.94 -20.63
C GLY A 151 -30.24 5.75 -20.56
N LEU A 152 -30.24 6.74 -19.68
CA LEU A 152 -29.09 7.58 -19.36
C LEU A 152 -28.48 7.12 -18.03
N HIS A 153 -27.19 6.81 -18.06
CA HIS A 153 -26.44 6.44 -16.87
C HIS A 153 -25.58 7.61 -16.38
N ILE A 154 -25.53 7.75 -15.09
CA ILE A 154 -24.57 8.61 -14.37
C ILE A 154 -23.81 7.70 -13.44
N ILE A 155 -22.48 7.68 -13.55
CA ILE A 155 -21.62 6.85 -12.71
C ILE A 155 -20.74 7.72 -11.83
N GLN A 156 -20.46 7.25 -10.62
CA GLN A 156 -19.48 7.83 -9.72
C GLN A 156 -18.44 6.78 -9.33
N LEU A 157 -17.16 7.11 -9.47
CA LEU A 157 -16.10 6.33 -8.89
C LEU A 157 -15.97 6.74 -7.41
N VAL A 158 -16.48 5.89 -6.52
CA VAL A 158 -16.49 6.17 -5.09
C VAL A 158 -15.13 5.89 -4.46
N ASP A 159 -14.48 4.80 -4.92
CA ASP A 159 -13.16 4.42 -4.42
C ASP A 159 -12.44 3.53 -5.44
N LYS A 160 -11.10 3.45 -5.34
CA LYS A 160 -10.23 2.64 -6.19
C LYS A 160 -9.17 1.98 -5.32
N GLN A 161 -8.97 0.68 -5.46
CA GLN A 161 -7.92 -0.04 -4.75
C GLN A 161 -7.10 -0.92 -5.70
N GLY A 162 -5.85 -1.18 -5.33
CA GLY A 162 -4.94 -1.95 -6.18
C GLY A 162 -4.54 -1.20 -7.45
N GLY A 163 -4.28 -1.94 -8.51
CA GLY A 163 -3.73 -1.39 -9.74
C GLY A 163 -2.21 -1.39 -9.74
N THR A 164 -1.64 -0.88 -10.83
CA THR A 164 -0.18 -0.82 -11.03
C THR A 164 0.44 0.49 -10.58
N GLU A 165 -0.35 1.55 -10.43
CA GLU A 165 0.15 2.87 -10.07
C GLU A 165 0.52 2.92 -8.59
N GLN A 166 1.78 3.23 -8.32
CA GLN A 166 2.32 3.35 -6.97
C GLN A 166 3.29 4.53 -6.92
N PHE A 167 2.78 5.68 -6.54
CA PHE A 167 3.57 6.87 -6.29
C PHE A 167 3.84 7.00 -4.80
N VAL A 168 5.09 7.26 -4.43
CA VAL A 168 5.51 7.36 -3.04
C VAL A 168 6.30 8.65 -2.86
N ASN A 169 5.95 9.44 -1.86
CA ASN A 169 6.76 10.55 -1.43
C ASN A 169 8.07 10.02 -0.85
N GLN A 170 9.19 10.58 -1.31
CA GLN A 170 10.51 10.26 -0.78
C GLN A 170 11.22 11.53 -0.33
N THR A 171 11.90 11.41 0.80
CA THR A 171 12.75 12.46 1.33
C THR A 171 14.20 11.97 1.42
N ARG A 172 15.15 12.73 0.89
CA ARG A 172 16.57 12.47 1.04
C ARG A 172 17.09 13.23 2.25
N VAL A 173 17.70 12.52 3.16
CA VAL A 173 18.15 13.04 4.45
C VAL A 173 19.61 12.75 4.66
N ARG A 174 20.35 13.73 5.16
CA ARG A 174 21.71 13.56 5.70
C ARG A 174 21.69 13.85 7.18
N HIS A 175 22.32 12.98 7.98
CA HIS A 175 22.30 13.12 9.44
C HIS A 175 23.66 12.84 10.09
N ILE A 176 23.76 13.26 11.33
CA ILE A 176 24.76 12.81 12.31
C ILE A 176 24.00 12.20 13.47
N MET A 177 24.37 11.00 13.88
CA MET A 177 23.86 10.33 15.07
C MET A 177 24.97 10.14 16.09
N LEU A 178 24.71 10.48 17.34
CA LEU A 178 25.60 10.21 18.45
C LEU A 178 24.88 9.36 19.51
N THR A 179 25.44 8.20 19.84
CA THR A 179 24.87 7.28 20.81
C THR A 179 25.59 7.40 22.16
N PRO A 180 24.88 7.59 23.27
CA PRO A 180 25.49 7.49 24.61
C PRO A 180 26.08 6.10 24.84
N ASN A 181 27.26 6.07 25.47
CA ASN A 181 27.97 4.85 25.78
C ASN A 181 28.73 4.96 27.11
N GLU A 182 29.57 3.95 27.48
CA GLU A 182 30.33 3.94 28.74
C GLU A 182 31.36 5.07 28.85
N ILE A 183 31.84 5.60 27.72
CA ILE A 183 32.85 6.66 27.65
C ILE A 183 32.19 8.03 27.55
N ARG A 184 31.07 8.12 26.85
CA ARG A 184 30.31 9.34 26.55
C ARG A 184 28.89 9.19 27.07
N ASN A 185 28.60 9.77 28.22
CA ASN A 185 27.28 9.70 28.83
C ASN A 185 26.24 10.59 28.08
N GLU A 186 24.98 10.50 28.49
CA GLU A 186 23.87 11.23 27.87
C GLU A 186 24.11 12.76 27.78
N GLU A 187 24.58 13.38 28.86
CA GLU A 187 24.82 14.82 28.90
C GLU A 187 25.98 15.23 27.98
N GLN A 188 27.02 14.45 27.94
CA GLN A 188 28.16 14.67 27.03
C GLN A 188 27.77 14.48 25.57
N THR A 189 26.98 13.45 25.28
CA THR A 189 26.46 13.20 23.94
C THR A 189 25.59 14.35 23.46
N LYS A 190 24.70 14.84 24.34
CA LYS A 190 23.89 16.03 24.08
C LYS A 190 24.75 17.27 23.79
N ALA A 191 25.72 17.55 24.64
CA ALA A 191 26.60 18.71 24.46
C ALA A 191 27.39 18.62 23.14
N GLU A 192 27.84 17.44 22.77
CA GLU A 192 28.60 17.21 21.54
C GLU A 192 27.75 17.40 20.29
N ILE A 193 26.50 16.86 20.25
CA ILE A 193 25.62 17.07 19.10
C ILE A 193 25.26 18.53 18.92
N TYR A 194 25.02 19.29 20.01
CA TYR A 194 24.82 20.73 19.95
C TYR A 194 26.06 21.50 19.43
N SER A 195 27.25 21.05 19.80
CA SER A 195 28.50 21.61 19.26
C SER A 195 28.65 21.34 17.77
N LEU A 196 28.31 20.12 17.29
CA LEU A 196 28.31 19.79 15.87
C LEU A 196 27.28 20.59 15.10
N HIS A 197 26.07 20.76 15.64
CA HIS A 197 25.04 21.61 15.08
C HIS A 197 25.54 23.03 14.85
N GLN A 198 26.17 23.65 15.88
CA GLN A 198 26.73 24.99 15.77
C GLN A 198 27.81 25.08 14.70
N ARG A 199 28.68 24.08 14.56
CA ARG A 199 29.72 24.02 13.52
C ARG A 199 29.13 23.98 12.13
N VAL A 200 28.00 23.27 11.93
CA VAL A 200 27.28 23.28 10.65
C VAL A 200 26.72 24.66 10.37
N LEU A 201 26.12 25.33 11.38
CA LEU A 201 25.61 26.71 11.23
C LEU A 201 26.73 27.71 10.91
N ASP A 202 27.94 27.48 11.43
CA ASP A 202 29.14 28.28 11.16
C ASP A 202 29.76 27.99 9.79
N GLY A 203 29.17 27.04 9.01
CA GLY A 203 29.52 26.76 7.62
C GLY A 203 30.41 25.53 7.40
N GLU A 204 30.64 24.70 8.43
CA GLU A 204 31.31 23.42 8.21
C GLU A 204 30.40 22.44 7.47
N ASP A 205 31.01 21.62 6.62
CA ASP A 205 30.26 20.64 5.82
C ASP A 205 29.73 19.47 6.68
N LEU A 206 28.40 19.32 6.67
CA LEU A 206 27.70 18.28 7.42
C LEU A 206 28.20 16.86 7.06
N ALA A 207 28.48 16.59 5.77
CA ALA A 207 28.98 15.30 5.34
C ALA A 207 30.38 14.99 5.91
N THR A 208 31.24 15.99 5.99
CA THR A 208 32.58 15.87 6.59
C THR A 208 32.48 15.61 8.09
N LEU A 209 31.61 16.35 8.78
CA LEU A 209 31.37 16.16 10.21
C LEU A 209 30.77 14.79 10.51
N ALA A 210 29.85 14.29 9.68
CA ALA A 210 29.27 12.98 9.81
C ALA A 210 30.34 11.88 9.70
N ARG A 211 31.23 11.95 8.71
CA ARG A 211 32.34 10.97 8.57
C ARG A 211 33.28 10.93 9.76
N GLN A 212 33.42 12.06 10.44
CA GLN A 212 34.38 12.18 11.56
C GLN A 212 33.77 11.82 12.92
N ASN A 213 32.46 12.01 13.09
CA ASN A 213 31.84 12.00 14.41
C ASN A 213 30.61 11.08 14.52
N SER A 214 29.93 10.71 13.41
CA SER A 214 28.69 9.93 13.51
C SER A 214 28.94 8.51 13.98
N ASP A 215 28.10 8.04 14.90
CA ASP A 215 28.07 6.66 15.37
C ASP A 215 27.19 5.75 14.50
N ASP A 216 26.50 6.29 13.49
CA ASP A 216 25.71 5.49 12.57
C ASP A 216 26.59 4.80 11.52
N ALA A 217 26.89 3.53 11.77
CA ALA A 217 27.74 2.72 10.91
C ALA A 217 27.17 2.53 9.49
N SER A 218 25.86 2.69 9.31
CA SER A 218 25.19 2.51 8.01
C SER A 218 25.42 3.67 7.05
N SER A 219 25.49 4.90 7.56
CA SER A 219 25.58 6.13 6.75
C SER A 219 26.91 6.88 6.89
N VAL A 220 27.73 6.61 7.93
CA VAL A 220 28.96 7.34 8.23
C VAL A 220 29.94 7.40 7.05
N VAL A 221 30.10 6.32 6.30
CA VAL A 221 30.98 6.24 5.13
C VAL A 221 30.46 7.16 4.01
N GLY A 222 29.16 7.24 3.83
CA GLY A 222 28.47 8.15 2.92
C GLY A 222 28.42 9.61 3.41
N GLY A 223 29.00 9.90 4.58
CA GLY A 223 28.91 11.23 5.21
C GLY A 223 27.54 11.51 5.77
N GLY A 224 26.90 10.50 6.34
CA GLY A 224 25.57 10.59 6.96
C GLY A 224 24.41 10.57 5.96
N ASP A 225 24.65 10.30 4.68
CA ASP A 225 23.59 10.22 3.67
C ASP A 225 22.77 8.94 3.85
N LEU A 226 21.49 9.11 4.10
CA LEU A 226 20.52 8.00 4.26
C LEU A 226 19.84 7.64 2.94
N ASP A 227 20.23 8.32 1.84
CA ASP A 227 19.59 8.19 0.52
C ASP A 227 18.10 8.59 0.55
N TRP A 228 17.35 8.20 -0.48
CA TRP A 228 15.93 8.46 -0.60
C TRP A 228 15.13 7.48 0.25
N ILE A 229 14.40 7.99 1.24
CA ILE A 229 13.58 7.21 2.17
C ILE A 229 12.12 7.47 1.85
N ASN A 230 11.33 6.40 1.74
CA ASN A 230 9.89 6.51 1.56
C ASN A 230 9.22 7.09 2.81
N GLU A 231 8.12 7.80 2.62
CA GLU A 231 7.21 8.19 3.70
C GLU A 231 6.85 6.96 4.56
N GLY A 232 6.91 7.09 5.89
CA GLY A 232 6.77 5.98 6.85
C GLY A 232 8.01 5.07 6.98
N GLY A 233 9.13 5.40 6.34
CA GLY A 233 10.37 4.61 6.37
C GLY A 233 11.37 5.01 7.45
N MET A 234 11.13 6.11 8.14
CA MET A 234 11.96 6.59 9.27
C MET A 234 11.32 6.25 10.62
N PRO A 235 12.11 6.21 11.73
CA PRO A 235 11.52 6.19 13.06
C PRO A 235 10.57 7.39 13.25
N PRO A 236 9.40 7.21 13.92
CA PRO A 236 8.37 8.25 14.01
C PRO A 236 8.86 9.59 14.55
N GLU A 237 9.77 9.57 15.53
CA GLU A 237 10.34 10.77 16.13
C GLU A 237 11.21 11.56 15.13
N MET A 238 11.92 10.84 14.26
CA MET A 238 12.74 11.45 13.20
C MET A 238 11.86 11.96 12.07
N GLU A 239 10.87 11.17 11.66
CA GLU A 239 9.97 11.50 10.55
C GLU A 239 9.19 12.79 10.84
N SER A 240 8.62 12.92 12.05
CA SER A 240 7.87 14.11 12.43
C SER A 240 8.71 15.40 12.36
N ILE A 241 10.00 15.33 12.69
CA ILE A 241 10.92 16.48 12.60
C ILE A 241 11.28 16.76 11.14
N ILE A 242 11.61 15.72 10.38
CA ILE A 242 11.99 15.85 8.98
C ILE A 242 10.84 16.42 8.14
N ASP A 243 9.61 16.07 8.44
CA ASP A 243 8.43 16.55 7.71
C ASP A 243 8.19 18.05 7.87
N GLU A 244 8.58 18.62 9.02
CA GLU A 244 8.47 20.05 9.28
C GLU A 244 9.57 20.91 8.63
N LEU A 245 10.68 20.27 8.17
CA LEU A 245 11.82 21.00 7.60
C LEU A 245 11.63 21.31 6.11
N GLU A 246 12.12 22.46 5.69
CA GLU A 246 12.27 22.77 4.27
C GLU A 246 13.51 22.08 3.67
N VAL A 247 13.60 22.03 2.33
CA VAL A 247 14.79 21.51 1.66
C VAL A 247 16.00 22.40 1.97
N ASP A 248 17.14 21.79 2.25
CA ASP A 248 18.39 22.39 2.72
C ASP A 248 18.36 22.93 4.16
N GLU A 249 17.26 22.74 4.87
CA GLU A 249 17.14 23.14 6.29
C GLU A 249 17.78 22.09 7.21
N LEU A 250 18.49 22.56 8.22
CA LEU A 250 19.08 21.75 9.28
C LEU A 250 18.15 21.72 10.50
N SER A 251 17.87 20.54 11.03
CA SER A 251 17.08 20.38 12.23
C SER A 251 17.80 20.94 13.46
N GLU A 252 17.04 21.35 14.47
CA GLU A 252 17.57 21.42 15.83
C GLU A 252 18.02 20.02 16.30
N PRO A 253 19.00 19.93 17.23
CA PRO A 253 19.36 18.64 17.80
C PRO A 253 18.18 17.98 18.52
N PHE A 254 17.87 16.72 18.15
CA PHE A 254 16.76 15.96 18.71
C PHE A 254 17.19 14.56 19.19
N ARG A 255 16.36 13.97 20.04
CA ARG A 255 16.58 12.66 20.65
C ARG A 255 15.64 11.61 20.07
N SER A 256 16.19 10.47 19.67
CA SER A 256 15.44 9.24 19.33
C SER A 256 15.83 8.09 20.26
N GLU A 257 15.24 6.92 20.04
CA GLU A 257 15.63 5.70 20.77
C GLU A 257 17.11 5.34 20.60
N THR A 258 17.68 5.62 19.42
CA THR A 258 19.06 5.24 19.07
C THR A 258 20.13 6.24 19.52
N GLY A 259 19.77 7.50 19.74
CA GLY A 259 20.73 8.52 20.12
C GLY A 259 20.26 9.95 19.89
N TRP A 260 21.21 10.87 19.92
CA TRP A 260 21.03 12.27 19.55
C TRP A 260 21.35 12.47 18.08
N HIS A 261 20.54 13.28 17.41
CA HIS A 261 20.61 13.52 15.98
C HIS A 261 20.62 15.00 15.66
N ILE A 262 21.27 15.33 14.54
CA ILE A 262 20.96 16.49 13.70
C ILE A 262 20.77 15.97 12.27
N ALA A 263 19.83 16.53 11.53
CA ALA A 263 19.51 16.08 10.20
C ALA A 263 19.25 17.26 9.27
N ARG A 264 19.54 17.09 7.98
CA ARG A 264 19.23 18.04 6.91
C ARG A 264 18.45 17.33 5.83
N VAL A 265 17.37 17.96 5.36
CA VAL A 265 16.64 17.52 4.17
C VAL A 265 17.44 17.96 2.92
N GLU A 266 17.92 17.00 2.14
CA GLU A 266 18.65 17.28 0.88
C GLU A 266 17.75 17.33 -0.34
N GLY A 267 16.51 16.81 -0.24
CA GLY A 267 15.53 16.85 -1.32
C GLY A 267 14.25 16.11 -0.99
N ARG A 268 13.21 16.41 -1.75
CA ARG A 268 11.91 15.70 -1.71
C ARG A 268 11.51 15.39 -3.14
N ARG A 269 10.92 14.22 -3.37
CA ARG A 269 10.40 13.83 -4.67
C ARG A 269 9.19 12.91 -4.55
N LEU A 270 8.39 12.89 -5.60
CA LEU A 270 7.39 11.86 -5.83
C LEU A 270 8.01 10.83 -6.77
N GLU A 271 8.22 9.61 -6.29
CA GLU A 271 8.82 8.52 -7.06
C GLU A 271 7.74 7.56 -7.55
N ASP A 272 7.82 7.19 -8.81
CA ASP A 272 6.94 6.18 -9.41
C ASP A 272 7.56 4.79 -9.20
N LEU A 273 7.05 4.06 -8.22
CA LEU A 273 7.44 2.69 -7.91
C LEU A 273 6.49 1.65 -8.53
N SER A 274 5.61 2.05 -9.44
CA SER A 274 4.57 1.20 -10.05
C SER A 274 5.13 -0.08 -10.65
N ARG A 275 6.22 0.04 -11.39
CA ARG A 275 6.88 -1.12 -12.01
C ARG A 275 7.46 -2.08 -10.98
N GLU A 276 8.14 -1.55 -9.97
CA GLU A 276 8.75 -2.36 -8.90
C GLU A 276 7.68 -3.05 -8.07
N PHE A 277 6.65 -2.32 -7.67
CA PHE A 277 5.52 -2.84 -6.93
C PHE A 277 4.83 -4.00 -7.68
N THR A 278 4.53 -3.81 -8.96
CA THR A 278 3.92 -4.83 -9.82
C THR A 278 4.79 -6.08 -9.92
N ARG A 279 6.11 -5.92 -10.11
CA ARG A 279 7.05 -7.04 -10.18
C ARG A 279 7.16 -7.78 -8.85
N ASN A 280 7.16 -7.05 -7.73
CA ASN A 280 7.18 -7.64 -6.40
C ASN A 280 5.90 -8.44 -6.10
N GLN A 281 4.73 -7.91 -6.48
CA GLN A 281 3.47 -8.66 -6.38
C GLN A 281 3.51 -9.96 -7.21
N ALA A 282 3.97 -9.90 -8.45
CA ALA A 282 4.11 -11.05 -9.32
C ALA A 282 5.11 -12.08 -8.76
N SER A 283 6.25 -11.62 -8.26
CA SER A 283 7.24 -12.47 -7.61
C SER A 283 6.68 -13.19 -6.39
N ASN A 284 5.92 -12.49 -5.55
CA ASN A 284 5.27 -13.07 -4.38
C ASN A 284 4.20 -14.11 -4.77
N ALA A 285 3.39 -13.83 -5.77
CA ALA A 285 2.38 -14.76 -6.28
C ALA A 285 3.03 -16.05 -6.83
N LEU A 286 4.09 -15.90 -7.63
CA LEU A 286 4.87 -17.02 -8.15
C LEU A 286 5.54 -17.83 -7.04
N ARG A 287 6.11 -17.14 -6.03
CA ARG A 287 6.73 -17.78 -4.86
C ARG A 287 5.72 -18.61 -4.08
N ASN A 288 4.54 -18.06 -3.81
CA ASN A 288 3.48 -18.77 -3.10
C ASN A 288 3.04 -20.03 -3.87
N ARG A 289 2.84 -19.91 -5.19
CA ARG A 289 2.48 -21.04 -6.04
C ARG A 289 3.56 -22.13 -6.09
N LYS A 290 4.84 -21.74 -6.24
CA LYS A 290 5.97 -22.68 -6.20
C LYS A 290 6.13 -23.31 -4.82
N PHE A 291 5.84 -22.56 -3.76
CA PHE A 291 5.95 -23.07 -2.40
C PHE A 291 5.03 -24.26 -2.15
N ASP A 292 3.79 -24.21 -2.60
CA ASP A 292 2.85 -25.30 -2.41
C ASP A 292 3.30 -26.57 -3.16
N LEU A 293 3.74 -26.43 -4.42
CA LEU A 293 4.26 -27.53 -5.20
C LEU A 293 5.55 -28.11 -4.61
N GLU A 294 6.49 -27.27 -4.21
CA GLU A 294 7.79 -27.69 -3.69
C GLU A 294 7.64 -28.31 -2.29
N ARG A 295 6.66 -27.86 -1.49
CA ARG A 295 6.32 -28.49 -0.23
C ARG A 295 5.82 -29.92 -0.42
N GLU A 296 4.97 -30.15 -1.41
CA GLU A 296 4.50 -31.50 -1.74
C GLU A 296 5.64 -32.41 -2.17
N ASN A 297 6.50 -31.94 -3.07
CA ASN A 297 7.68 -32.66 -3.52
C ASN A 297 8.62 -33.00 -2.37
N TRP A 298 8.91 -32.01 -1.51
CA TRP A 298 9.77 -32.20 -0.36
C TRP A 298 9.19 -33.20 0.67
N LEU A 299 7.87 -33.22 0.86
CA LEU A 299 7.22 -34.21 1.74
C LEU A 299 7.29 -35.62 1.16
N ILE A 300 7.20 -35.77 -0.17
CA ILE A 300 7.38 -37.05 -0.85
C ILE A 300 8.82 -37.54 -0.66
N GLU A 301 9.83 -36.70 -0.94
CA GLU A 301 11.25 -37.01 -0.74
C GLU A 301 11.54 -37.47 0.69
N ILE A 302 11.09 -36.71 1.70
CA ILE A 302 11.30 -37.09 3.11
C ILE A 302 10.67 -38.47 3.42
N ARG A 303 9.49 -38.74 2.85
CA ARG A 303 8.81 -40.00 3.07
C ARG A 303 9.53 -41.18 2.41
N GLU A 304 10.13 -40.95 1.23
CA GLU A 304 10.92 -41.97 0.51
C GLU A 304 12.26 -42.26 1.25
N ASP A 305 12.87 -41.22 1.84
CA ASP A 305 14.11 -41.32 2.61
C ASP A 305 13.91 -41.88 4.03
N ALA A 306 12.67 -41.84 4.56
CA ALA A 306 12.36 -42.26 5.91
C ALA A 306 11.93 -43.74 5.98
N PHE A 307 12.42 -44.46 6.97
CA PHE A 307 11.84 -45.74 7.33
C PHE A 307 10.51 -45.50 8.08
N VAL A 308 9.39 -45.89 7.47
CA VAL A 308 8.05 -45.72 8.04
C VAL A 308 7.49 -47.11 8.39
N GLU A 309 7.33 -47.39 9.69
CA GLU A 309 6.65 -48.54 10.23
C GLU A 309 5.27 -48.15 10.75
N PHE A 310 4.24 -48.80 10.26
CA PHE A 310 2.89 -48.67 10.82
C PHE A 310 2.73 -49.67 11.94
N ILE A 311 2.54 -49.18 13.17
CA ILE A 311 2.23 -50.01 14.32
C ILE A 311 0.69 -50.06 14.44
N ASP A 312 0.08 -51.24 14.26
CA ASP A 312 -1.36 -51.49 14.41
C ASP A 312 -1.79 -51.44 15.87
#